data_f593f2b0001f75301dbec6930ed402ee
#
_entry.id   f593f2b0001f75301dbec6930ed402ee
#
_cell.length_a   1.000
_cell.length_b   1.000
_cell.length_c   1.000
_cell.angle_alpha   90.00
_cell.angle_beta   90.00
_cell.angle_gamma   90.00
#
_symmetry.space_group_name_H-M   'P 1'
#
loop_
_entity.id
_entity.type
_entity.pdbx_description
1 polymer ?
#
loop_
_entity_poly.entity_id
_entity_poly.type
_entity_poly.pdbx_seq_one_letter_code
_entity_poly.pdbx_strand_id
1 'polypeptide(L)'
;QLVRQFMDLHGLSYDSARQLAREKTVYTNHTLVGAANLSLSTGAMCHYASYYAGKMRISCAELMAQGIENGPDDFNITRFALNISNRSNGVSKLHSDLSANQWPQYHWFNVTNGVHFPTWQSSDILTQKNDPAGLWHAHLEEKNKLAAYVQATTGFGIDPSRLFVTWSRRLAGYKRLDSLFADLGRLVKLLKRTDRPVQLLVAGKAHQGDEGGKERLQEVIGYF
;
A
#
# COMPACT_ATOMS: atom_id res chain seq x y z
N GLN A 1 -17.69 -11.06 -13.96
CA GLN A 1 -18.93 -11.52 -13.30
C GLN A 1 -20.09 -10.58 -13.57
N LEU A 2 -19.94 -9.26 -13.34
CA LEU A 2 -21.00 -8.26 -13.54
C LEU A 2 -21.51 -8.22 -15.02
N VAL A 3 -20.60 -8.28 -16.00
CA VAL A 3 -20.96 -8.35 -17.41
C VAL A 3 -21.87 -9.54 -17.69
N ARG A 4 -21.45 -10.73 -17.23
CA ARG A 4 -22.28 -11.95 -17.40
C ARG A 4 -23.64 -11.80 -16.73
N GLN A 5 -23.69 -11.22 -15.54
CA GLN A 5 -24.96 -10.98 -14.86
C GLN A 5 -25.91 -10.10 -15.66
N PHE A 6 -25.41 -9.04 -16.30
CA PHE A 6 -26.23 -8.19 -17.17
C PHE A 6 -26.67 -8.91 -18.45
N MET A 7 -25.80 -9.76 -19.02
CA MET A 7 -26.21 -10.62 -20.15
C MET A 7 -27.35 -11.55 -19.76
N ASP A 8 -27.22 -12.23 -18.62
CA ASP A 8 -28.18 -13.25 -18.16
C ASP A 8 -29.52 -12.60 -17.72
N LEU A 9 -29.48 -11.47 -16.99
CA LEU A 9 -30.68 -10.82 -16.47
C LEU A 9 -31.46 -9.98 -17.49
N HIS A 10 -30.74 -9.38 -18.44
CA HIS A 10 -31.33 -8.42 -19.38
C HIS A 10 -31.28 -8.87 -20.83
N GLY A 11 -30.77 -10.09 -21.10
CA GLY A 11 -30.65 -10.61 -22.47
C GLY A 11 -29.71 -9.78 -23.38
N LEU A 12 -28.74 -9.08 -22.79
CA LEU A 12 -27.86 -8.17 -23.52
C LEU A 12 -26.75 -8.93 -24.27
N SER A 13 -26.29 -8.36 -25.37
CA SER A 13 -25.03 -8.76 -25.98
C SER A 13 -23.86 -8.51 -25.04
N TYR A 14 -22.71 -9.16 -25.28
CA TYR A 14 -21.48 -8.91 -24.50
C TYR A 14 -21.11 -7.43 -24.48
N ASP A 15 -21.09 -6.77 -25.64
CA ASP A 15 -20.69 -5.35 -25.72
C ASP A 15 -21.62 -4.43 -24.97
N SER A 16 -22.94 -4.62 -25.08
CA SER A 16 -23.92 -3.83 -24.32
C SER A 16 -23.81 -4.07 -22.82
N ALA A 17 -23.66 -5.32 -22.42
CA ALA A 17 -23.49 -5.70 -21.01
C ALA A 17 -22.15 -5.19 -20.44
N ARG A 18 -21.08 -5.21 -21.23
CA ARG A 18 -19.76 -4.66 -20.88
C ARG A 18 -19.84 -3.15 -20.67
N GLN A 19 -20.49 -2.43 -21.58
CA GLN A 19 -20.70 -0.99 -21.45
C GLN A 19 -21.45 -0.66 -20.15
N LEU A 20 -22.55 -1.34 -19.90
CA LEU A 20 -23.33 -1.14 -18.68
C LEU A 20 -22.55 -1.51 -17.40
N ALA A 21 -21.80 -2.59 -17.43
CA ALA A 21 -20.93 -3.00 -16.32
C ALA A 21 -19.85 -1.95 -16.06
N ARG A 22 -19.24 -1.42 -17.12
CA ARG A 22 -18.23 -0.35 -17.02
C ARG A 22 -18.80 0.88 -16.31
N GLU A 23 -20.01 1.31 -16.63
CA GLU A 23 -20.66 2.46 -15.99
C GLU A 23 -20.85 2.29 -14.48
N LYS A 24 -20.94 1.05 -14.00
CA LYS A 24 -21.09 0.69 -12.58
C LYS A 24 -19.77 0.39 -11.87
N THR A 25 -18.65 0.47 -12.58
CA THR A 25 -17.34 0.07 -12.04
C THR A 25 -16.44 1.28 -11.88
N VAL A 26 -15.77 1.34 -10.73
CA VAL A 26 -14.72 2.32 -10.42
C VAL A 26 -13.44 1.57 -10.08
N TYR A 27 -12.33 2.00 -10.64
CA TYR A 27 -11.01 1.47 -10.29
C TYR A 27 -10.32 2.39 -9.28
N THR A 28 -9.86 1.82 -8.16
CA THR A 28 -9.04 2.54 -7.19
C THR A 28 -7.60 2.06 -7.29
N ASN A 29 -6.69 2.97 -7.65
CA ASN A 29 -5.26 2.69 -7.67
C ASN A 29 -4.62 3.02 -6.32
N HIS A 30 -3.93 2.04 -5.73
CA HIS A 30 -3.21 2.18 -4.47
C HIS A 30 -1.69 2.31 -4.64
N THR A 31 -1.16 2.13 -5.87
CA THR A 31 0.29 2.11 -6.08
C THR A 31 0.65 2.42 -7.53
N LEU A 32 1.78 3.14 -7.68
CA LEU A 32 2.40 3.45 -8.98
C LEU A 32 3.74 2.71 -9.15
N VAL A 33 4.12 1.88 -8.17
CA VAL A 33 5.38 1.14 -8.21
C VAL A 33 5.25 -0.03 -9.18
N GLY A 34 6.17 -0.14 -10.12
CA GLY A 34 6.17 -1.19 -11.14
C GLY A 34 6.04 -2.62 -10.60
N ALA A 35 6.67 -2.91 -9.45
CA ALA A 35 6.57 -4.21 -8.78
C ALA A 35 5.14 -4.61 -8.34
N ALA A 36 4.22 -3.65 -8.26
CA ALA A 36 2.82 -3.89 -7.91
C ALA A 36 1.88 -3.74 -9.13
N ASN A 37 2.43 -3.41 -10.30
CA ASN A 37 1.73 -3.38 -11.58
C ASN A 37 1.93 -4.74 -12.26
N LEU A 38 1.12 -5.70 -11.85
CA LEU A 38 1.27 -7.10 -12.24
C LEU A 38 0.94 -7.32 -13.70
N SER A 39 1.92 -7.84 -14.45
CA SER A 39 1.75 -8.39 -15.79
C SER A 39 1.85 -9.92 -15.76
N LEU A 40 1.01 -10.57 -16.54
CA LEU A 40 0.94 -12.02 -16.67
C LEU A 40 0.94 -12.41 -18.15
N SER A 41 1.37 -13.63 -18.49
CA SER A 41 1.25 -14.09 -19.86
C SER A 41 -0.23 -14.20 -20.24
N THR A 42 -0.56 -13.75 -21.44
CA THR A 42 -1.91 -13.83 -22.00
C THR A 42 -2.40 -15.28 -22.07
N GLY A 43 -1.49 -16.23 -22.36
CA GLY A 43 -1.79 -17.64 -22.38
C GLY A 43 -2.20 -18.19 -21.02
N ALA A 44 -1.46 -17.82 -19.95
CA ALA A 44 -1.82 -18.20 -18.58
C ALA A 44 -3.17 -17.59 -18.17
N MET A 45 -3.39 -16.32 -18.46
CA MET A 45 -4.66 -15.65 -18.18
C MET A 45 -5.82 -16.30 -18.94
N CYS A 46 -5.64 -16.63 -20.20
CA CYS A 46 -6.63 -17.36 -21.00
C CYS A 46 -6.98 -18.72 -20.40
N HIS A 47 -6.02 -19.46 -19.88
CA HIS A 47 -6.27 -20.74 -19.24
C HIS A 47 -7.29 -20.60 -18.10
N TYR A 48 -7.13 -19.61 -17.23
CA TYR A 48 -8.05 -19.38 -16.11
C TYR A 48 -9.35 -18.67 -16.53
N ALA A 49 -9.32 -17.85 -17.57
CA ALA A 49 -10.45 -17.02 -17.98
C ALA A 49 -11.36 -17.69 -19.03
N SER A 50 -10.92 -18.78 -19.67
CA SER A 50 -11.63 -19.46 -20.76
C SER A 50 -13.09 -19.86 -20.39
N TYR A 51 -13.30 -20.35 -19.18
CA TYR A 51 -14.64 -20.66 -18.70
C TYR A 51 -15.57 -19.44 -18.72
N TYR A 52 -15.08 -18.29 -18.27
CA TYR A 52 -15.86 -17.06 -18.22
C TYR A 52 -16.08 -16.47 -19.63
N ALA A 53 -15.06 -16.54 -20.48
CA ALA A 53 -15.18 -16.14 -21.89
C ALA A 53 -16.28 -16.95 -22.59
N GLY A 54 -16.26 -18.29 -22.45
CA GLY A 54 -17.30 -19.17 -22.97
C GLY A 54 -18.69 -18.85 -22.43
N LYS A 55 -18.84 -18.56 -21.15
CA LYS A 55 -20.12 -18.13 -20.56
C LYS A 55 -20.63 -16.79 -21.09
N MET A 56 -19.72 -15.91 -21.49
CA MET A 56 -20.07 -14.62 -22.13
C MET A 56 -20.18 -14.73 -23.67
N ARG A 57 -19.96 -15.91 -24.23
CA ARG A 57 -20.01 -16.20 -25.68
C ARG A 57 -19.02 -15.34 -26.50
N ILE A 58 -17.85 -15.09 -25.92
CA ILE A 58 -16.73 -14.38 -26.56
C ILE A 58 -15.49 -15.28 -26.62
N SER A 59 -14.56 -14.95 -27.50
CA SER A 59 -13.24 -15.56 -27.49
C SER A 59 -12.40 -15.10 -26.28
N CYS A 60 -11.46 -15.94 -25.89
CA CYS A 60 -10.49 -15.51 -24.87
C CYS A 60 -9.66 -14.33 -25.32
N ALA A 61 -9.34 -14.23 -26.62
CA ALA A 61 -8.63 -13.09 -27.19
C ALA A 61 -9.39 -11.77 -26.99
N GLU A 62 -10.70 -11.75 -27.21
CA GLU A 62 -11.54 -10.55 -26.96
C GLU A 62 -11.51 -10.13 -25.49
N LEU A 63 -11.54 -11.11 -24.57
CA LEU A 63 -11.44 -10.80 -23.14
C LEU A 63 -10.06 -10.25 -22.78
N MET A 64 -8.98 -10.87 -23.30
CA MET A 64 -7.60 -10.46 -23.03
C MET A 64 -7.26 -9.10 -23.66
N ALA A 65 -7.87 -8.73 -24.78
CA ALA A 65 -7.62 -7.44 -25.46
C ALA A 65 -7.79 -6.23 -24.53
N GLN A 66 -8.58 -6.37 -23.47
CA GLN A 66 -8.77 -5.28 -22.48
C GLN A 66 -7.54 -5.05 -21.57
N GLY A 67 -6.63 -6.00 -21.50
CA GLY A 67 -5.43 -5.90 -20.63
C GLY A 67 -4.10 -5.92 -21.37
N ILE A 68 -4.09 -6.07 -22.71
CA ILE A 68 -2.85 -6.06 -23.49
C ILE A 68 -2.18 -4.68 -23.40
N GLU A 69 -0.89 -4.65 -23.06
CA GLU A 69 -0.13 -3.40 -22.90
C GLU A 69 1.12 -3.34 -23.79
N ASN A 70 2.16 -4.12 -23.49
CA ASN A 70 3.45 -4.02 -24.17
C ASN A 70 3.67 -5.08 -25.28
N GLY A 71 2.65 -5.82 -25.62
CA GLY A 71 2.71 -6.86 -26.65
C GLY A 71 1.66 -7.94 -26.44
N PRO A 72 1.46 -8.82 -27.41
CA PRO A 72 0.33 -9.76 -27.42
C PRO A 72 0.36 -10.77 -26.26
N ASP A 73 1.51 -10.99 -25.63
CA ASP A 73 1.64 -11.90 -24.47
C ASP A 73 1.81 -11.15 -23.13
N ASP A 74 1.57 -9.85 -23.10
CA ASP A 74 1.65 -9.05 -21.88
C ASP A 74 0.25 -8.58 -21.43
N PHE A 75 -0.37 -9.33 -20.54
CA PHE A 75 -1.65 -8.97 -19.91
C PHE A 75 -1.40 -8.22 -18.61
N ASN A 76 -1.61 -6.92 -18.63
CA ASN A 76 -1.46 -6.04 -17.47
C ASN A 76 -2.77 -5.88 -16.70
N ILE A 77 -2.77 -6.24 -15.42
CA ILE A 77 -3.97 -6.19 -14.56
C ILE A 77 -4.47 -4.75 -14.36
N THR A 78 -3.58 -3.78 -14.22
CA THR A 78 -3.95 -2.36 -14.06
C THR A 78 -4.61 -1.84 -15.32
N ARG A 79 -4.04 -2.13 -16.49
CA ARG A 79 -4.62 -1.78 -17.79
C ARG A 79 -6.02 -2.37 -17.96
N PHE A 80 -6.15 -3.66 -17.66
CA PHE A 80 -7.45 -4.33 -17.67
C PHE A 80 -8.46 -3.63 -16.76
N ALA A 81 -8.08 -3.35 -15.51
CA ALA A 81 -8.96 -2.69 -14.54
C ALA A 81 -9.39 -1.29 -15.01
N LEU A 82 -8.47 -0.51 -15.59
CA LEU A 82 -8.77 0.80 -16.16
C LEU A 82 -9.74 0.72 -17.33
N ASN A 83 -9.56 -0.25 -18.24
CA ASN A 83 -10.41 -0.39 -19.43
C ASN A 83 -11.83 -0.86 -19.10
N ILE A 84 -12.02 -1.64 -18.03
CA ILE A 84 -13.35 -2.11 -17.60
C ILE A 84 -14.04 -1.17 -16.61
N SER A 85 -13.42 -0.05 -16.25
CA SER A 85 -13.97 0.94 -15.33
C SER A 85 -14.30 2.25 -16.04
N ASN A 86 -15.39 2.90 -15.61
CA ASN A 86 -15.77 4.20 -16.14
C ASN A 86 -14.96 5.34 -15.51
N ARG A 87 -14.62 5.19 -14.24
CA ARG A 87 -13.88 6.19 -13.45
C ARG A 87 -12.73 5.53 -12.73
N SER A 88 -11.70 6.32 -12.48
CA SER A 88 -10.52 5.88 -11.74
C SER A 88 -10.16 6.90 -10.68
N ASN A 89 -9.75 6.43 -9.51
CA ASN A 89 -9.26 7.33 -8.47
C ASN A 89 -7.93 6.87 -7.89
N GLY A 90 -7.12 7.85 -7.54
CA GLY A 90 -5.96 7.67 -6.66
C GLY A 90 -6.35 7.94 -5.20
N VAL A 91 -5.53 7.46 -4.29
CA VAL A 91 -5.78 7.45 -2.84
C VAL A 91 -5.29 8.71 -2.11
N SER A 92 -4.84 9.70 -2.86
CA SER A 92 -4.54 11.07 -2.42
C SER A 92 -4.44 11.99 -3.63
N LYS A 93 -4.45 13.30 -3.43
CA LYS A 93 -4.29 14.26 -4.52
C LYS A 93 -3.00 14.00 -5.32
N LEU A 94 -1.85 13.94 -4.66
CA LEU A 94 -0.56 13.67 -5.31
C LEU A 94 -0.57 12.34 -6.07
N HIS A 95 -1.15 11.30 -5.49
CA HIS A 95 -1.23 9.99 -6.14
C HIS A 95 -2.12 10.04 -7.40
N SER A 96 -3.23 10.77 -7.36
CA SER A 96 -4.09 10.97 -8.54
C SER A 96 -3.40 11.76 -9.64
N ASP A 97 -2.68 12.83 -9.30
CA ASP A 97 -1.92 13.64 -10.25
C ASP A 97 -0.84 12.78 -10.94
N LEU A 98 -0.10 11.96 -10.19
CA LEU A 98 0.90 11.05 -10.73
C LEU A 98 0.27 9.92 -11.58
N SER A 99 -0.89 9.41 -11.18
CA SER A 99 -1.64 8.41 -11.97
C SER A 99 -2.11 9.00 -13.30
N ALA A 100 -2.59 10.23 -13.30
CA ALA A 100 -2.99 10.95 -14.52
C ALA A 100 -1.80 11.18 -15.47
N ASN A 101 -0.61 11.44 -14.93
CA ASN A 101 0.60 11.56 -15.75
C ASN A 101 1.02 10.20 -16.37
N GLN A 102 0.86 9.11 -15.63
CA GLN A 102 1.22 7.79 -16.11
C GLN A 102 0.20 7.21 -17.10
N TRP A 103 -1.08 7.50 -16.90
CA TRP A 103 -2.18 7.03 -17.75
C TRP A 103 -3.11 8.19 -18.14
N PRO A 104 -2.68 9.13 -18.99
CA PRO A 104 -3.40 10.36 -19.31
C PRO A 104 -4.71 10.14 -20.08
N GLN A 105 -4.90 8.95 -20.69
CA GLN A 105 -6.10 8.60 -21.42
C GLN A 105 -7.31 8.26 -20.53
N TYR A 106 -7.12 8.19 -19.19
CA TYR A 106 -8.20 7.89 -18.25
C TYR A 106 -8.52 9.10 -17.36
N HIS A 107 -9.77 9.18 -16.90
CA HIS A 107 -10.20 10.22 -15.98
C HIS A 107 -9.87 9.84 -14.55
N TRP A 108 -9.06 10.65 -13.88
CA TRP A 108 -8.61 10.43 -12.52
C TRP A 108 -9.26 11.42 -11.56
N PHE A 109 -9.74 10.88 -10.45
CA PHE A 109 -10.22 11.64 -9.30
C PHE A 109 -9.33 11.35 -8.10
N ASN A 110 -9.37 12.22 -7.10
CA ASN A 110 -8.74 11.91 -5.85
C ASN A 110 -9.80 11.55 -4.80
N VAL A 111 -9.61 10.41 -4.13
CA VAL A 111 -10.37 10.01 -2.93
C VAL A 111 -9.33 9.62 -1.89
N THR A 112 -9.08 10.54 -0.95
CA THR A 112 -8.09 10.28 0.10
C THR A 112 -8.51 9.10 0.95
N ASN A 113 -7.58 8.18 1.21
CA ASN A 113 -7.84 7.03 2.08
C ASN A 113 -8.38 7.47 3.43
N GLY A 114 -9.43 6.79 3.86
CA GLY A 114 -9.95 6.93 5.21
C GLY A 114 -9.11 6.18 6.23
N VAL A 115 -9.30 6.55 7.50
CA VAL A 115 -8.72 5.88 8.65
C VAL A 115 -9.83 5.48 9.61
N HIS A 116 -9.82 4.24 10.05
CA HIS A 116 -10.73 3.78 11.08
C HIS A 116 -10.16 4.12 12.46
N PHE A 117 -10.54 5.26 13.01
CA PHE A 117 -10.03 5.78 14.28
C PHE A 117 -10.05 4.76 15.43
N PRO A 118 -11.14 4.01 15.68
CA PRO A 118 -11.16 3.05 16.78
C PRO A 118 -10.10 1.95 16.71
N THR A 119 -9.61 1.64 15.51
CA THR A 119 -8.53 0.65 15.33
C THR A 119 -7.14 1.24 15.60
N TRP A 120 -6.93 2.52 15.28
CA TRP A 120 -5.60 3.11 15.22
C TRP A 120 -5.31 4.15 16.29
N GLN A 121 -6.33 4.61 16.99
CA GLN A 121 -6.21 5.61 18.03
C GLN A 121 -6.42 4.97 19.40
N SER A 122 -5.53 5.27 20.35
CA SER A 122 -5.76 4.93 21.75
C SER A 122 -7.01 5.66 22.30
N SER A 123 -7.86 4.93 23.03
CA SER A 123 -9.02 5.50 23.72
C SER A 123 -8.60 6.57 24.71
N ASP A 124 -7.49 6.35 25.42
CA ASP A 124 -6.96 7.26 26.43
C ASP A 124 -6.54 8.60 25.81
N ILE A 125 -5.87 8.55 24.64
CA ILE A 125 -5.54 9.75 23.85
C ILE A 125 -6.82 10.45 23.37
N LEU A 126 -7.80 9.70 22.88
CA LEU A 126 -9.04 10.27 22.35
C LEU A 126 -9.85 11.01 23.41
N THR A 127 -9.94 10.48 24.62
CA THR A 127 -10.67 11.12 25.73
C THR A 127 -10.05 12.44 26.16
N GLN A 128 -8.74 12.60 26.02
CA GLN A 128 -7.98 13.78 26.44
C GLN A 128 -7.76 14.81 25.32
N LYS A 129 -8.34 14.64 24.14
CA LYS A 129 -8.06 15.44 22.93
C LYS A 129 -8.18 16.96 23.09
N ASN A 130 -8.98 17.43 24.04
CA ASN A 130 -9.22 18.85 24.31
C ASN A 130 -8.48 19.39 25.57
N ASP A 131 -7.74 18.53 26.27
CA ASP A 131 -6.93 18.88 27.44
C ASP A 131 -5.44 18.63 27.12
N PRO A 132 -4.62 19.67 26.88
CA PRO A 132 -3.20 19.48 26.56
C PRO A 132 -2.41 18.73 27.63
N ALA A 133 -2.69 18.95 28.91
CA ALA A 133 -2.00 18.30 30.01
C ALA A 133 -2.42 16.83 30.12
N GLY A 134 -3.71 16.55 30.05
CA GLY A 134 -4.24 15.18 30.01
C GLY A 134 -3.78 14.42 28.76
N LEU A 135 -3.73 15.08 27.60
CA LEU A 135 -3.21 14.48 26.37
C LEU A 135 -1.74 14.07 26.50
N TRP A 136 -0.90 14.93 27.12
CA TRP A 136 0.50 14.62 27.37
C TRP A 136 0.64 13.46 28.35
N HIS A 137 -0.17 13.43 29.41
CA HIS A 137 -0.17 12.31 30.36
C HIS A 137 -0.56 10.99 29.67
N ALA A 138 -1.65 10.97 28.90
CA ALA A 138 -2.08 9.79 28.14
C ALA A 138 -0.99 9.32 27.15
N HIS A 139 -0.31 10.26 26.48
CA HIS A 139 0.83 9.94 25.63
C HIS A 139 1.97 9.25 26.39
N LEU A 140 2.32 9.71 27.59
CA LEU A 140 3.35 9.09 28.42
C LEU A 140 2.95 7.68 28.88
N GLU A 141 1.67 7.47 29.22
CA GLU A 141 1.16 6.13 29.55
C GLU A 141 1.27 5.16 28.38
N GLU A 142 0.90 5.57 27.18
CA GLU A 142 1.07 4.74 25.97
C GLU A 142 2.56 4.45 25.68
N LYS A 143 3.43 5.42 25.94
CA LYS A 143 4.88 5.26 25.81
C LYS A 143 5.44 4.28 26.84
N ASN A 144 4.94 4.30 28.08
CA ASN A 144 5.29 3.31 29.11
C ASN A 144 4.87 1.88 28.70
N LYS A 145 3.65 1.72 28.16
CA LYS A 145 3.17 0.44 27.62
C LYS A 145 4.09 -0.09 26.50
N LEU A 146 4.49 0.79 25.57
CA LEU A 146 5.44 0.44 24.50
C LEU A 146 6.81 0.06 25.08
N ALA A 147 7.33 0.80 26.05
CA ALA A 147 8.62 0.51 26.68
C ALA A 147 8.60 -0.87 27.37
N ALA A 148 7.54 -1.18 28.10
CA ALA A 148 7.36 -2.50 28.72
C ALA A 148 7.29 -3.63 27.68
N TYR A 149 6.58 -3.41 26.57
CA TYR A 149 6.49 -4.38 25.47
C TYR A 149 7.85 -4.64 24.82
N VAL A 150 8.62 -3.59 24.52
CA VAL A 150 9.96 -3.72 23.93
C VAL A 150 10.89 -4.45 24.88
N GLN A 151 10.90 -4.09 26.14
CA GLN A 151 11.70 -4.78 27.18
C GLN A 151 11.35 -6.28 27.25
N ALA A 152 10.07 -6.61 27.28
CA ALA A 152 9.62 -8.01 27.36
C ALA A 152 9.98 -8.82 26.10
N THR A 153 9.99 -8.17 24.93
CA THR A 153 10.18 -8.84 23.63
C THR A 153 11.66 -8.96 23.24
N THR A 154 12.47 -7.96 23.58
CA THR A 154 13.86 -7.86 23.11
C THR A 154 14.91 -7.94 24.22
N GLY A 155 14.52 -7.76 25.46
CA GLY A 155 15.43 -7.60 26.60
C GLY A 155 16.05 -6.19 26.72
N PHE A 156 15.82 -5.29 25.77
CA PHE A 156 16.35 -3.93 25.78
C PHE A 156 15.37 -2.94 26.41
N GLY A 157 15.86 -2.17 27.40
CA GLY A 157 15.07 -1.12 28.04
C GLY A 157 14.97 0.14 27.21
N ILE A 158 13.78 0.74 27.22
CA ILE A 158 13.53 2.08 26.72
C ILE A 158 13.22 2.99 27.91
N ASP A 159 13.84 4.15 27.96
CA ASP A 159 13.55 5.19 28.94
C ASP A 159 12.38 6.08 28.42
N PRO A 160 11.18 6.00 29.01
CA PRO A 160 10.02 6.77 28.55
C PRO A 160 10.20 8.29 28.67
N SER A 161 11.12 8.78 29.48
CA SER A 161 11.39 10.21 29.63
C SER A 161 12.15 10.83 28.46
N ARG A 162 12.83 10.03 27.65
CA ARG A 162 13.62 10.50 26.51
C ARG A 162 12.80 10.62 25.25
N LEU A 163 13.23 11.46 24.31
CA LEU A 163 12.66 11.49 22.97
C LEU A 163 12.83 10.14 22.30
N PHE A 164 11.73 9.61 21.79
CA PHE A 164 11.70 8.31 21.16
C PHE A 164 11.31 8.47 19.69
N VAL A 165 12.21 8.09 18.81
CA VAL A 165 12.01 8.10 17.35
C VAL A 165 11.79 6.68 16.88
N THR A 166 10.70 6.42 16.18
CA THR A 166 10.39 5.10 15.67
C THR A 166 10.32 5.07 14.15
N TRP A 167 10.89 4.04 13.56
CA TRP A 167 10.63 3.64 12.19
C TRP A 167 10.01 2.25 12.19
N SER A 168 8.70 2.15 11.90
CA SER A 168 7.96 0.88 11.92
C SER A 168 7.23 0.69 10.58
N ARG A 169 7.82 -0.10 9.69
CA ARG A 169 7.31 -0.33 8.32
C ARG A 169 7.82 -1.64 7.76
N ARG A 170 7.21 -2.13 6.64
CA ARG A 170 7.83 -3.19 5.83
C ARG A 170 9.16 -2.68 5.27
N LEU A 171 10.18 -3.52 5.34
CA LEU A 171 11.49 -3.25 4.73
C LEU A 171 11.40 -3.41 3.22
N ALA A 172 11.16 -2.32 2.55
CA ALA A 172 11.14 -2.22 1.09
C ALA A 172 11.89 -0.96 0.68
N GLY A 173 12.61 -0.99 -0.44
CA GLY A 173 13.50 0.09 -0.85
C GLY A 173 12.87 1.48 -0.83
N TYR A 174 11.62 1.62 -1.31
CA TYR A 174 10.91 2.90 -1.34
C TYR A 174 10.53 3.46 0.05
N LYS A 175 10.65 2.67 1.11
CA LYS A 175 10.44 3.12 2.51
C LYS A 175 11.67 3.80 3.10
N ARG A 176 12.81 3.75 2.40
CA ARG A 176 14.02 4.54 2.64
C ARG A 176 14.57 4.44 4.06
N LEU A 177 14.60 3.23 4.64
CA LEU A 177 15.24 3.01 5.95
C LEU A 177 16.74 3.35 5.91
N ASP A 178 17.39 3.08 4.79
CA ASP A 178 18.79 3.41 4.50
C ASP A 178 19.11 4.90 4.69
N SER A 179 18.16 5.80 4.42
CA SER A 179 18.36 7.24 4.63
C SER A 179 18.62 7.62 6.09
N LEU A 180 18.16 6.81 7.05
CA LEU A 180 18.42 7.02 8.47
C LEU A 180 19.89 6.76 8.83
N PHE A 181 20.54 5.86 8.10
CA PHE A 181 21.91 5.41 8.33
C PHE A 181 22.92 6.00 7.34
N ALA A 182 22.48 6.87 6.42
CA ALA A 182 23.32 7.47 5.39
C ALA A 182 24.51 8.28 5.96
N ASP A 183 24.36 8.85 7.16
CA ASP A 183 25.43 9.50 7.92
C ASP A 183 25.47 8.95 9.35
N LEU A 184 26.11 7.78 9.49
CA LEU A 184 26.26 7.11 10.79
C LEU A 184 26.98 7.98 11.83
N GLY A 185 27.98 8.75 11.41
CA GLY A 185 28.71 9.64 12.32
C GLY A 185 27.80 10.69 12.95
N ARG A 186 26.91 11.29 12.16
CA ARG A 186 25.90 12.23 12.63
C ARG A 186 24.84 11.55 13.50
N LEU A 187 24.34 10.39 13.06
CA LEU A 187 23.36 9.62 13.84
C LEU A 187 23.88 9.25 15.23
N VAL A 188 25.10 8.72 15.31
CA VAL A 188 25.73 8.34 16.58
C VAL A 188 25.92 9.56 17.50
N LYS A 189 26.33 10.71 16.93
CA LYS A 189 26.46 11.96 17.70
C LYS A 189 25.10 12.41 18.27
N LEU A 190 24.01 12.26 17.50
CA LEU A 190 22.67 12.61 17.97
C LEU A 190 22.19 11.65 19.09
N LEU A 191 22.38 10.34 18.92
CA LEU A 191 21.97 9.34 19.90
C LEU A 191 22.77 9.43 21.20
N LYS A 192 24.04 9.86 21.15
CA LYS A 192 24.92 10.02 22.33
C LYS A 192 24.77 11.35 23.07
N ARG A 193 23.86 12.24 22.64
CA ARG A 193 23.65 13.52 23.32
C ARG A 193 23.09 13.30 24.72
N THR A 194 23.68 13.99 25.70
CA THR A 194 23.24 13.94 27.10
C THR A 194 22.29 15.06 27.48
N ASP A 195 22.37 16.20 26.78
CA ASP A 195 21.50 17.36 26.97
C ASP A 195 20.09 17.19 26.38
N ARG A 196 19.97 16.42 25.29
CA ARG A 196 18.73 16.05 24.62
C ARG A 196 18.80 14.60 24.15
N PRO A 197 18.68 13.64 25.07
CA PRO A 197 18.86 12.23 24.75
C PRO A 197 17.74 11.72 23.84
N VAL A 198 18.14 10.97 22.80
CA VAL A 198 17.23 10.37 21.82
C VAL A 198 17.42 8.86 21.83
N GLN A 199 16.33 8.14 21.69
CA GLN A 199 16.32 6.69 21.49
C GLN A 199 15.70 6.37 20.14
N LEU A 200 16.20 5.33 19.48
CA LEU A 200 15.74 4.91 18.17
C LEU A 200 15.19 3.48 18.26
N LEU A 201 13.99 3.27 17.75
CA LEU A 201 13.42 1.95 17.52
C LEU A 201 13.19 1.73 16.02
N VAL A 202 13.79 0.68 15.50
CA VAL A 202 13.52 0.19 14.15
C VAL A 202 12.76 -1.12 14.24
N ALA A 203 11.58 -1.17 13.66
CA ALA A 203 10.74 -2.37 13.64
C ALA A 203 10.21 -2.65 12.24
N GLY A 204 10.30 -3.89 11.80
CA GLY A 204 9.80 -4.30 10.50
C GLY A 204 10.39 -5.61 10.03
N LYS A 205 9.86 -6.10 8.91
CA LYS A 205 10.40 -7.26 8.21
C LYS A 205 10.34 -7.07 6.71
N ALA A 206 11.24 -7.72 5.98
CA ALA A 206 11.19 -7.82 4.53
C ALA A 206 10.08 -8.79 4.11
N HIS A 207 9.53 -8.60 2.90
CA HIS A 207 8.67 -9.61 2.29
C HIS A 207 9.50 -10.86 1.94
N GLN A 208 8.84 -12.01 1.99
CA GLN A 208 9.51 -13.30 1.77
C GLN A 208 10.26 -13.39 0.43
N GLY A 209 9.74 -12.77 -0.62
CA GLY A 209 10.34 -12.70 -1.97
C GLY A 209 11.15 -11.41 -2.23
N ASP A 210 11.39 -10.56 -1.25
CA ASP A 210 12.13 -9.29 -1.41
C ASP A 210 13.57 -9.44 -0.91
N GLU A 211 14.44 -9.96 -1.77
CA GLU A 211 15.85 -10.16 -1.40
C GLU A 211 16.55 -8.84 -1.08
N GLY A 212 16.30 -7.77 -1.86
CA GLY A 212 16.86 -6.45 -1.57
C GLY A 212 16.38 -5.88 -0.21
N GLY A 213 15.16 -6.20 0.22
CA GLY A 213 14.67 -5.86 1.54
C GLY A 213 15.36 -6.67 2.65
N LYS A 214 15.68 -7.94 2.40
CA LYS A 214 16.42 -8.80 3.34
C LYS A 214 17.88 -8.34 3.51
N GLU A 215 18.55 -8.01 2.41
CA GLU A 215 19.91 -7.47 2.42
C GLU A 215 19.99 -6.17 3.23
N ARG A 216 19.04 -5.24 3.03
CA ARG A 216 18.96 -4.01 3.82
C ARG A 216 18.70 -4.26 5.30
N LEU A 217 17.89 -5.27 5.65
CA LEU A 217 17.69 -5.66 7.03
C LEU A 217 18.97 -6.15 7.66
N GLN A 218 19.71 -6.99 6.95
CA GLN A 218 20.99 -7.53 7.40
C GLN A 218 22.03 -6.42 7.60
N GLU A 219 22.10 -5.46 6.67
CA GLU A 219 22.95 -4.28 6.77
C GLU A 219 22.61 -3.45 8.02
N VAL A 220 21.32 -3.15 8.22
CA VAL A 220 20.87 -2.37 9.39
C VAL A 220 21.15 -3.08 10.71
N ILE A 221 20.95 -4.40 10.77
CA ILE A 221 21.31 -5.19 11.97
C ILE A 221 22.82 -5.10 12.28
N GLY A 222 23.64 -4.99 11.25
CA GLY A 222 25.09 -4.84 11.41
C GLY A 222 25.54 -3.51 12.05
N TYR A 223 24.64 -2.52 12.19
CA TYR A 223 24.91 -1.25 12.87
C TYR A 223 24.64 -1.28 14.39
N PHE A 224 23.98 -2.32 14.87
CA PHE A 224 23.61 -2.51 16.29
C PHE A 224 24.43 -3.60 16.96
#